data_88949ccad1567866cf090ccc81e2a1b5
#
_entry.id   88949ccad1567866cf090ccc81e2a1b5
#
_cell.length_a   1.000
_cell.length_b   1.000
_cell.length_c   1.000
_cell.angle_alpha   90.00
_cell.angle_beta   90.00
_cell.angle_gamma   90.00
#
_symmetry.space_group_name_H-M   'P 1'
#
loop_
_entity.id
_entity.type
_entity.pdbx_description
1 polymer ?
#
loop_
_entity_poly.entity_id
_entity_poly.type
_entity_poly.pdbx_seq_one_letter_code
_entity_poly.pdbx_strand_id
1 'polypeptide(L)'
;VGSEMCIRDSATTVLERSIAELGIYPAVDPLASTSRILDPRIIGQEHFEVARGVQEILQKYKELQDIIAILGMDELSEDDKLVVNRARKVQRFLSQPFFVAGQFTGLEGKYVPIAETVRGFKEILEGKHDDVPESYFLNAGSIDEVRARMNA
;
A
#
# COMPACT_ATOMS: atom_id res chain seq x y z
N VAL A 1 30.76 -11.18 -13.66
CA VAL A 1 30.17 -9.92 -14.19
C VAL A 1 28.70 -10.13 -14.59
N GLY A 2 28.33 -11.29 -15.18
CA GLY A 2 26.96 -11.55 -15.63
C GLY A 2 25.93 -11.77 -14.51
N SER A 3 26.32 -12.40 -13.39
CA SER A 3 25.39 -12.70 -12.28
C SER A 3 25.03 -11.46 -11.46
N GLU A 4 25.91 -10.50 -11.28
CA GLU A 4 25.62 -9.26 -10.57
C GLU A 4 24.66 -8.35 -11.34
N MET A 5 24.77 -8.30 -12.67
CA MET A 5 23.82 -7.57 -13.51
C MET A 5 22.40 -8.17 -13.41
N CYS A 6 22.27 -9.50 -13.41
CA CYS A 6 20.97 -10.15 -13.27
C CYS A 6 20.30 -9.90 -11.90
N ILE A 7 21.08 -9.86 -10.82
CA ILE A 7 20.56 -9.61 -9.47
C ILE A 7 20.14 -8.15 -9.30
N ARG A 8 20.94 -7.20 -9.76
CA ARG A 8 20.63 -5.76 -9.68
C ARG A 8 19.41 -5.35 -10.51
N ASP A 9 19.21 -6.01 -11.63
CA ASP A 9 18.21 -5.58 -12.59
C ASP A 9 16.85 -6.27 -12.41
N SER A 10 16.72 -7.26 -11.54
CA SER A 10 15.47 -8.02 -11.38
C SER A 10 14.41 -7.26 -10.60
N ALA A 11 14.79 -6.69 -9.46
CA ALA A 11 13.92 -5.88 -8.61
C ALA A 11 14.77 -4.95 -7.73
N THR A 12 14.27 -3.76 -7.50
CA THR A 12 14.84 -2.80 -6.55
C THR A 12 13.79 -2.48 -5.50
N THR A 13 14.11 -2.76 -4.25
CA THR A 13 13.27 -2.39 -3.11
C THR A 13 13.92 -1.23 -2.38
N VAL A 14 13.23 -0.10 -2.33
CA VAL A 14 13.70 1.11 -1.66
C VAL A 14 13.00 1.24 -0.30
N LEU A 15 13.80 1.36 0.76
CA LEU A 15 13.30 1.65 2.11
C LEU A 15 13.38 3.15 2.37
N GLU A 16 12.29 3.71 2.87
CA GLU A 16 12.18 5.15 3.11
C GLU A 16 11.90 5.42 4.60
N ARG A 17 12.72 6.29 5.19
CA ARG A 17 12.62 6.62 6.61
C ARG A 17 11.33 7.35 6.97
N SER A 18 10.85 8.22 6.11
CA SER A 18 9.60 8.95 6.29
C SER A 18 8.39 8.01 6.44
N ILE A 19 8.40 6.88 5.74
CA ILE A 19 7.37 5.83 5.86
C ILE A 19 7.46 5.13 7.22
N ALA A 20 8.68 4.85 7.70
CA ALA A 20 8.88 4.28 9.04
C ALA A 20 8.40 5.22 10.15
N GLU A 21 8.58 6.52 10.00
CA GLU A 21 8.11 7.55 10.94
C GLU A 21 6.58 7.60 11.03
N LEU A 22 5.86 7.17 9.99
CA LEU A 22 4.40 6.98 9.99
C LEU A 22 3.95 5.67 10.68
N GLY A 23 4.89 4.86 11.15
CA GLY A 23 4.59 3.56 11.77
C GLY A 23 4.22 2.47 10.76
N ILE A 24 4.54 2.65 9.49
CA ILE A 24 4.27 1.69 8.43
C ILE A 24 5.49 0.79 8.27
N TYR A 25 5.32 -0.50 8.53
CA TYR A 25 6.34 -1.53 8.39
C TYR A 25 5.83 -2.71 7.56
N PRO A 26 6.64 -3.24 6.61
CA PRO A 26 7.97 -2.77 6.20
C PRO A 26 7.90 -1.39 5.55
N ALA A 27 8.91 -0.54 5.80
CA ALA A 27 8.94 0.85 5.31
C ALA A 27 9.40 0.94 3.83
N VAL A 28 8.75 0.21 2.97
CA VAL A 28 9.04 0.17 1.52
C VAL A 28 8.34 1.33 0.82
N ASP A 29 9.08 2.08 0.01
CA ASP A 29 8.50 3.08 -0.88
C ASP A 29 7.98 2.40 -2.16
N PRO A 30 6.66 2.29 -2.36
CA PRO A 30 6.08 1.65 -3.53
C PRO A 30 6.27 2.44 -4.83
N LEU A 31 6.57 3.73 -4.74
CA LEU A 31 6.79 4.59 -5.92
C LEU A 31 8.23 4.52 -6.41
N ALA A 32 9.20 4.42 -5.50
CA ALA A 32 10.62 4.29 -5.82
C ALA A 32 11.05 2.85 -6.10
N SER A 33 10.27 1.87 -5.61
CA SER A 33 10.56 0.45 -5.81
C SER A 33 10.09 -0.01 -7.20
N THR A 34 10.87 -0.88 -7.82
CA THR A 34 10.60 -1.39 -9.17
C THR A 34 10.84 -2.89 -9.27
N SER A 35 10.14 -3.55 -10.18
CA SER A 35 10.39 -4.96 -10.50
C SER A 35 10.18 -5.23 -11.99
N ARG A 36 11.08 -5.99 -12.61
CA ARG A 36 10.94 -6.41 -14.01
C ARG A 36 9.83 -7.41 -14.25
N ILE A 37 9.43 -8.15 -13.22
CA ILE A 37 8.30 -9.07 -13.34
C ILE A 37 6.94 -8.37 -13.29
N LEU A 38 6.90 -7.06 -13.06
CA LEU A 38 5.68 -6.27 -13.15
C LEU A 38 5.29 -6.06 -14.62
N ASP A 39 4.91 -7.14 -15.28
CA ASP A 39 4.49 -7.22 -16.66
C ASP A 39 3.22 -8.11 -16.73
N PRO A 40 2.15 -7.69 -17.39
CA PRO A 40 0.88 -8.44 -17.42
C PRO A 40 1.03 -9.85 -18.01
N ARG A 41 2.05 -10.07 -18.84
CA ARG A 41 2.36 -11.40 -19.41
C ARG A 41 2.96 -12.37 -18.38
N ILE A 42 3.50 -11.84 -17.27
CA ILE A 42 4.17 -12.64 -16.22
C ILE A 42 3.22 -12.82 -15.04
N ILE A 43 2.67 -11.72 -14.51
CA ILE A 43 1.87 -11.72 -13.28
C ILE A 43 0.36 -11.75 -13.52
N GLY A 44 -0.06 -11.65 -14.77
CA GLY A 44 -1.47 -11.53 -15.15
C GLY A 44 -1.97 -10.08 -15.17
N GLN A 45 -3.03 -9.86 -15.93
CA GLN A 45 -3.58 -8.52 -16.18
C GLN A 45 -4.12 -7.87 -14.90
N GLU A 46 -4.88 -8.62 -14.11
CA GLU A 46 -5.50 -8.11 -12.88
C GLU A 46 -4.48 -7.62 -11.87
N HIS A 47 -3.45 -8.42 -11.59
CA HIS A 47 -2.38 -8.04 -10.66
C HIS A 47 -1.64 -6.78 -11.15
N PHE A 48 -1.35 -6.72 -12.45
CA PHE A 48 -0.70 -5.57 -13.06
C PHE A 48 -1.54 -4.29 -12.93
N GLU A 49 -2.82 -4.36 -13.25
CA GLU A 49 -3.75 -3.21 -13.15
C GLU A 49 -3.89 -2.71 -11.71
N VAL A 50 -4.03 -3.63 -10.75
CA VAL A 50 -4.11 -3.27 -9.33
C VAL A 50 -2.81 -2.62 -8.85
N ALA A 51 -1.66 -3.16 -9.20
CA ALA A 51 -0.37 -2.59 -8.83
C ALA A 51 -0.18 -1.17 -9.40
N ARG A 52 -0.57 -0.97 -10.67
CA ARG A 52 -0.56 0.36 -11.29
C ARG A 52 -1.54 1.31 -10.63
N GLY A 53 -2.75 0.88 -10.35
CA GLY A 53 -3.75 1.69 -9.64
C GLY A 53 -3.28 2.14 -8.26
N VAL A 54 -2.59 1.27 -7.52
CA VAL A 54 -1.96 1.62 -6.24
C VAL A 54 -0.89 2.69 -6.43
N GLN A 55 -0.01 2.55 -7.42
CA GLN A 55 1.02 3.55 -7.70
C GLN A 55 0.41 4.90 -8.10
N GLU A 56 -0.60 4.90 -8.96
CA GLU A 56 -1.28 6.11 -9.42
C GLU A 56 -1.96 6.87 -8.27
N ILE A 57 -2.69 6.17 -7.41
CA ILE A 57 -3.37 6.82 -6.28
C ILE A 57 -2.38 7.37 -5.25
N LEU A 58 -1.28 6.67 -5.00
CA LEU A 58 -0.22 7.15 -4.10
C LEU A 58 0.55 8.33 -4.69
N GLN A 59 0.81 8.33 -5.99
CA GLN A 59 1.44 9.46 -6.69
C GLN A 59 0.55 10.70 -6.60
N LYS A 60 -0.72 10.55 -6.91
CA LYS A 60 -1.68 11.67 -6.80
C LYS A 60 -1.80 12.18 -5.36
N TYR A 61 -1.80 11.27 -4.39
CA TYR A 61 -1.79 11.67 -2.98
C TYR A 61 -0.55 12.48 -2.59
N LYS A 62 0.63 12.09 -3.07
CA LYS A 62 1.87 12.82 -2.84
C LYS A 62 1.81 14.25 -3.40
N GLU A 63 1.23 14.42 -4.58
CA GLU A 63 1.03 15.74 -5.19
C GLU A 63 0.03 16.60 -4.39
N LEU A 64 -1.03 15.99 -3.86
CA LEU A 64 -2.03 16.68 -3.05
C LEU A 64 -1.54 17.00 -1.63
N GLN A 65 -0.53 16.30 -1.10
CA GLN A 65 0.00 16.56 0.24
C GLN A 65 0.53 18.00 0.40
N ASP A 66 1.19 18.55 -0.59
CA ASP A 66 1.70 19.91 -0.56
C ASP A 66 0.53 20.92 -0.51
N ILE A 67 -0.53 20.66 -1.25
CA ILE A 67 -1.75 21.47 -1.25
C ILE A 67 -2.44 21.40 0.10
N ILE A 68 -2.58 20.19 0.65
CA ILE A 68 -3.19 19.95 1.97
C ILE A 68 -2.42 20.67 3.09
N ALA A 69 -1.09 20.66 3.01
CA ALA A 69 -0.23 21.30 4.00
C ALA A 69 -0.37 22.85 4.01
N ILE A 70 -0.67 23.44 2.86
CA ILE A 70 -0.77 24.90 2.72
C ILE A 70 -2.21 25.38 2.92
N LEU A 71 -3.18 24.75 2.27
CA LEU A 71 -4.57 25.20 2.19
C LEU A 71 -5.54 24.42 3.09
N GLY A 72 -5.13 23.24 3.56
CA GLY A 72 -6.00 22.33 4.32
C GLY A 72 -6.84 21.41 3.43
N MET A 73 -7.50 20.45 4.08
CA MET A 73 -8.35 19.45 3.41
C MET A 73 -9.64 20.04 2.83
N ASP A 74 -10.14 21.15 3.39
CA ASP A 74 -11.45 21.71 3.05
C ASP A 74 -11.45 22.34 1.66
N GLU A 75 -10.29 22.81 1.19
CA GLU A 75 -10.12 23.42 -0.13
C GLU A 75 -10.01 22.39 -1.29
N LEU A 76 -9.93 21.10 -0.98
CA LEU A 76 -9.91 20.06 -2.00
C LEU A 76 -11.30 19.82 -2.58
N SER A 77 -11.35 19.46 -3.88
CA SER A 77 -12.56 18.97 -4.51
C SER A 77 -13.05 17.67 -3.82
N GLU A 78 -14.33 17.37 -3.92
CA GLU A 78 -14.88 16.14 -3.35
C GLU A 78 -14.21 14.87 -3.94
N ASP A 79 -13.87 14.91 -5.22
CA ASP A 79 -13.14 13.83 -5.88
C ASP A 79 -11.72 13.66 -5.31
N ASP A 80 -11.02 14.76 -5.04
CA ASP A 80 -9.68 14.72 -4.46
C ASP A 80 -9.71 14.27 -3.00
N LYS A 81 -10.72 14.67 -2.23
CA LYS A 81 -10.95 14.16 -0.87
C LYS A 81 -11.13 12.65 -0.86
N LEU A 82 -11.86 12.12 -1.84
CA LEU A 82 -12.07 10.68 -2.02
C LEU A 82 -10.75 9.96 -2.34
N VAL A 83 -9.96 10.52 -3.25
CA VAL A 83 -8.63 10.00 -3.60
C VAL A 83 -7.72 9.99 -2.38
N VAL A 84 -7.65 11.09 -1.62
CA VAL A 84 -6.84 11.18 -0.39
C VAL A 84 -7.27 10.12 0.64
N ASN A 85 -8.57 9.94 0.84
CA ASN A 85 -9.11 8.95 1.76
C ASN A 85 -8.71 7.53 1.38
N ARG A 86 -8.87 7.17 0.11
CA ARG A 86 -8.47 5.86 -0.42
C ARG A 86 -6.95 5.67 -0.37
N ALA A 87 -6.17 6.69 -0.74
CA ALA A 87 -4.72 6.64 -0.69
C ALA A 87 -4.18 6.40 0.73
N ARG A 88 -4.78 7.03 1.74
CA ARG A 88 -4.42 6.77 3.15
C ARG A 88 -4.73 5.34 3.57
N LYS A 89 -5.87 4.79 3.15
CA LYS A 89 -6.22 3.38 3.40
C LYS A 89 -5.24 2.44 2.72
N VAL A 90 -4.89 2.70 1.45
CA VAL A 90 -3.88 1.95 0.71
C VAL A 90 -2.53 2.00 1.42
N GLN A 91 -2.09 3.19 1.85
CA GLN A 91 -0.82 3.37 2.54
C GLN A 91 -0.78 2.58 3.87
N ARG A 92 -1.85 2.61 4.64
CA ARG A 92 -1.94 1.83 5.89
C ARG A 92 -2.07 0.33 5.63
N PHE A 93 -2.74 -0.08 4.58
CA PHE A 93 -2.87 -1.49 4.20
C PHE A 93 -1.55 -2.08 3.66
N LEU A 94 -0.60 -1.26 3.20
CA LEU A 94 0.77 -1.68 2.90
C LEU A 94 1.54 -2.10 4.15
N SER A 95 1.12 -1.68 5.35
CA SER A 95 1.71 -2.18 6.59
C SER A 95 1.29 -3.64 6.82
N GLN A 96 2.28 -4.48 7.14
CA GLN A 96 2.05 -5.91 7.34
C GLN A 96 2.71 -6.38 8.63
N PRO A 97 2.04 -7.17 9.46
CA PRO A 97 2.69 -7.85 10.56
C PRO A 97 3.56 -8.98 10.01
N PHE A 98 4.87 -8.83 10.08
CA PHE A 98 5.81 -9.84 9.59
C PHE A 98 6.62 -10.46 10.72
N PHE A 99 7.00 -11.73 10.56
CA PHE A 99 7.55 -12.56 11.64
C PHE A 99 8.82 -11.98 12.26
N VAL A 100 9.73 -11.41 11.45
CA VAL A 100 11.01 -10.85 11.93
C VAL A 100 10.80 -9.62 12.83
N ALA A 101 9.77 -8.83 12.58
CA ALA A 101 9.46 -7.64 13.36
C ALA A 101 8.68 -7.92 14.64
N GLY A 102 8.19 -9.14 14.86
CA GLY A 102 7.36 -9.49 16.02
C GLY A 102 7.99 -9.17 17.36
N GLN A 103 9.32 -9.29 17.47
CA GLN A 103 10.07 -8.93 18.68
C GLN A 103 10.02 -7.43 19.00
N PHE A 104 9.86 -6.57 18.00
CA PHE A 104 9.85 -5.12 18.15
C PHE A 104 8.43 -4.54 18.18
N THR A 105 7.52 -5.13 17.42
CA THR A 105 6.13 -4.64 17.28
C THR A 105 5.16 -5.28 18.28
N GLY A 106 5.54 -6.43 18.85
CA GLY A 106 4.64 -7.25 19.69
C GLY A 106 3.49 -7.91 18.91
N LEU A 107 3.51 -7.83 17.58
CA LEU A 107 2.50 -8.43 16.72
C LEU A 107 3.02 -9.75 16.15
N GLU A 108 2.17 -10.77 16.18
CA GLU A 108 2.47 -12.03 15.52
C GLU A 108 2.46 -11.85 14.00
N GLY A 109 3.50 -12.38 13.33
CA GLY A 109 3.62 -12.32 11.89
C GLY A 109 2.50 -13.12 11.21
N LYS A 110 2.02 -12.62 10.07
CA LYS A 110 0.96 -13.25 9.28
C LYS A 110 1.44 -13.49 7.86
N TYR A 111 1.12 -14.66 7.35
CA TYR A 111 1.31 -14.97 5.94
C TYR A 111 0.02 -14.67 5.18
N VAL A 112 0.11 -13.80 4.19
CA VAL A 112 -1.01 -13.45 3.30
C VAL A 112 -0.64 -13.87 1.88
N PRO A 113 -1.42 -14.75 1.23
CA PRO A 113 -1.21 -15.11 -0.17
C PRO A 113 -1.32 -13.90 -1.09
N ILE A 114 -0.55 -13.90 -2.19
CA ILE A 114 -0.54 -12.80 -3.17
C ILE A 114 -1.94 -12.52 -3.72
N ALA A 115 -2.73 -13.56 -4.00
CA ALA A 115 -4.09 -13.41 -4.50
C ALA A 115 -5.00 -12.62 -3.54
N GLU A 116 -4.87 -12.86 -2.23
CA GLU A 116 -5.60 -12.12 -1.21
C GLU A 116 -5.15 -10.67 -1.11
N THR A 117 -3.86 -10.42 -1.25
CA THR A 117 -3.29 -9.06 -1.29
C THR A 117 -3.83 -8.30 -2.50
N VAL A 118 -3.79 -8.88 -3.69
CA VAL A 118 -4.30 -8.26 -4.93
C VAL A 118 -5.80 -7.97 -4.80
N ARG A 119 -6.59 -8.93 -4.28
CA ARG A 119 -8.02 -8.75 -4.01
C ARG A 119 -8.26 -7.57 -3.05
N GLY A 120 -7.51 -7.50 -1.95
CA GLY A 120 -7.66 -6.44 -0.95
C GLY A 120 -7.41 -5.06 -1.52
N PHE A 121 -6.32 -4.86 -2.23
CA PHE A 121 -6.02 -3.59 -2.88
C PHE A 121 -7.04 -3.23 -3.96
N LYS A 122 -7.50 -4.20 -4.76
CA LYS A 122 -8.55 -3.99 -5.76
C LYS A 122 -9.84 -3.47 -5.12
N GLU A 123 -10.30 -4.10 -4.04
CA GLU A 123 -11.50 -3.69 -3.33
C GLU A 123 -11.39 -2.28 -2.73
N ILE A 124 -10.20 -1.89 -2.25
CA ILE A 124 -9.95 -0.52 -1.75
C ILE A 124 -9.99 0.49 -2.90
N LEU A 125 -9.35 0.18 -4.03
CA LEU A 125 -9.35 1.06 -5.22
C LEU A 125 -10.74 1.24 -5.80
N GLU A 126 -11.56 0.19 -5.83
CA GLU A 126 -12.97 0.21 -6.27
C GLU A 126 -13.89 0.95 -5.28
N GLY A 127 -13.41 1.28 -4.09
CA GLY A 127 -14.17 2.02 -3.08
C GLY A 127 -15.14 1.20 -2.24
N LYS A 128 -15.03 -0.13 -2.25
CA LYS A 128 -15.90 -1.03 -1.45
C LYS A 128 -15.76 -0.86 0.05
N HIS A 129 -14.72 -0.16 0.49
CA HIS A 129 -14.37 0.08 1.89
C HIS A 129 -14.30 1.57 2.21
N ASP A 130 -14.98 2.43 1.46
CA ASP A 130 -14.96 3.88 1.69
C ASP A 130 -15.59 4.27 3.03
N ASP A 131 -16.49 3.45 3.55
CA ASP A 131 -17.15 3.56 4.86
C ASP A 131 -16.27 3.14 6.04
N VAL A 132 -15.19 2.39 5.81
CA VAL A 132 -14.30 1.86 6.86
C VAL A 132 -13.25 2.90 7.25
N PRO A 133 -13.10 3.24 8.56
CA PRO A 133 -12.04 4.12 9.03
C PRO A 133 -10.63 3.60 8.70
N GLU A 134 -9.72 4.50 8.33
CA GLU A 134 -8.37 4.15 7.90
C GLU A 134 -7.54 3.40 8.96
N SER A 135 -7.86 3.57 10.26
CA SER A 135 -7.16 2.91 11.36
C SER A 135 -7.27 1.39 11.35
N TYR A 136 -8.34 0.84 10.80
CA TYR A 136 -8.56 -0.61 10.73
C TYR A 136 -7.65 -1.30 9.71
N PHE A 137 -7.09 -0.55 8.76
CA PHE A 137 -6.18 -1.07 7.73
C PHE A 137 -4.73 -1.23 8.23
N LEU A 138 -4.37 -0.59 9.34
CA LEU A 138 -3.01 -0.66 9.87
C LEU A 138 -2.74 -2.05 10.43
N ASN A 139 -1.63 -2.67 9.98
CA ASN A 139 -1.23 -4.01 10.38
C ASN A 139 -2.35 -5.06 10.20
N ALA A 140 -3.19 -4.88 9.21
CA ALA A 140 -4.15 -5.89 8.79
C ALA A 140 -3.45 -6.89 7.87
N GLY A 141 -3.66 -8.17 8.09
CA GLY A 141 -3.13 -9.20 7.20
C GLY A 141 -3.92 -9.22 5.89
N SER A 142 -5.20 -9.56 5.95
CA SER A 142 -6.10 -9.61 4.81
C SER A 142 -7.21 -8.57 4.90
N ILE A 143 -7.89 -8.33 3.78
CA ILE A 143 -9.04 -7.41 3.75
C ILE A 143 -10.21 -7.92 4.61
N ASP A 144 -10.35 -9.23 4.77
CA ASP A 144 -11.38 -9.83 5.61
C ASP A 144 -11.17 -9.53 7.09
N GLU A 145 -9.91 -9.38 7.54
CA GLU A 145 -9.61 -8.91 8.90
C GLU A 145 -10.03 -7.46 9.13
N VAL A 146 -9.88 -6.61 8.14
CA VAL A 146 -10.33 -5.21 8.22
C VAL A 146 -11.83 -5.18 8.49
N ARG A 147 -12.61 -6.00 7.79
CA ARG A 147 -14.05 -6.14 8.02
C ARG A 147 -14.39 -6.75 9.37
N ALA A 148 -13.64 -7.77 9.79
CA ALA A 148 -13.83 -8.39 11.09
C ALA A 148 -13.59 -7.39 12.25
N ARG A 149 -12.56 -6.55 12.15
CA ARG A 149 -12.27 -5.49 13.12
C ARG A 149 -13.35 -4.42 13.19
N MET A 150 -14.03 -4.14 12.09
CA MET A 150 -15.14 -3.18 12.05
C MET A 150 -16.39 -3.73 12.74
N ASN A 151 -16.60 -5.06 12.70
CA ASN A 151 -17.78 -5.73 13.23
C ASN A 151 -17.60 -6.23 14.68
N ALA A 152 -16.40 -6.07 15.24
CA ALA A 152 -16.06 -6.47 16.62
C ALA A 152 -16.24 -5.31 17.60
#